data_817ee623d7a273e3b5884c575f216e53
#
_entry.id   817ee623d7a273e3b5884c575f216e53
#
_cell.length_a   1.000
_cell.length_b   1.000
_cell.length_c   1.000
_cell.angle_alpha   90.00
_cell.angle_beta   90.00
_cell.angle_gamma   90.00
#
_symmetry.space_group_name_H-M   'P 1'
#
loop_
_entity.id
_entity.type
_entity.pdbx_description
1 polymer ?
#
loop_
_entity_poly.entity_id
_entity_poly.type
_entity_poly.pdbx_seq_one_letter_code
_entity_poly.pdbx_strand_id
1 'polypeptide(L)'
;MTIDKTFDFATIEAKWGQHWESTGAYRPERPDAEPYTIVNPPPNVTGSLHIGHALDNTLQDILIRHARLQGKDALWVVGTDHAGIATQMVVERQLEAKQDKRTNYSREQFVEKVWEWKAESGGVITTQLRRLGCSMDWANERFTMDPGFNKAVIKVFVDLYNQGLIYRDKRLVNWDPKLKTAISDLEVETREVKGHFWHFRYPLADGVKLDSGVGHIVVATTRPETMLADMAVAVNADDPRYKSVIGKYVELPITGRQVPIVADEHADPELGSGAVKITPGHDFNDFEVGKRAGFKPAEMLNMFDAEANVVQTSDGLIPADLIGMERFAARAAVVKQMKALGFLVPHIIKNKDGEEEALDAEPRTIQTPFGDRGGVVIEPWLTDQWYVNAEELAKAPMAAVRDGRIDIVPKAWEKTFFNWMENIQPWCVSRQLWWGHRIPAWYGIAREIIDPATAFSYEGPAERVFVAHNATDVR
;
A
#
# COMPACT_ATOMS: atom_id res chain seq x y z
N MET A 1 62.60 -2.26 -3.74
CA MET A 1 61.52 -1.49 -3.09
C MET A 1 61.38 -1.99 -1.67
N THR A 2 61.58 -1.13 -0.69
CA THR A 2 61.30 -1.45 0.71
C THR A 2 59.82 -1.31 0.95
N ILE A 3 59.19 -2.40 1.40
CA ILE A 3 57.79 -2.36 1.83
C ILE A 3 57.76 -1.65 3.19
N ASP A 4 56.89 -0.65 3.32
CA ASP A 4 56.68 0.07 4.59
C ASP A 4 56.17 -0.89 5.67
N LYS A 5 56.62 -0.70 6.90
CA LYS A 5 56.25 -1.54 8.03
C LYS A 5 54.77 -1.38 8.43
N THR A 6 54.16 -0.27 8.06
CA THR A 6 52.79 0.07 8.38
C THR A 6 51.95 0.09 7.10
N PHE A 7 50.87 -0.63 7.09
CA PHE A 7 49.89 -0.64 5.98
C PHE A 7 49.02 0.65 6.05
N ASP A 8 49.22 1.54 5.07
CA ASP A 8 48.37 2.72 4.91
C ASP A 8 47.20 2.43 3.94
N PHE A 9 46.11 1.93 4.50
CA PHE A 9 44.92 1.57 3.73
C PHE A 9 44.31 2.77 3.00
N ALA A 10 44.27 3.95 3.59
CA ALA A 10 43.65 5.13 3.00
C ALA A 10 44.31 5.55 1.68
N THR A 11 45.64 5.64 1.68
CA THR A 11 46.41 5.93 0.46
C THR A 11 46.26 4.83 -0.60
N ILE A 12 46.27 3.55 -0.19
CA ILE A 12 46.15 2.43 -1.10
C ILE A 12 44.76 2.37 -1.73
N GLU A 13 43.71 2.52 -0.95
CA GLU A 13 42.30 2.56 -1.44
C GLU A 13 42.12 3.67 -2.47
N ALA A 14 42.55 4.90 -2.15
CA ALA A 14 42.43 6.02 -3.07
C ALA A 14 43.19 5.79 -4.38
N LYS A 15 44.45 5.32 -4.29
CA LYS A 15 45.30 5.06 -5.44
C LYS A 15 44.72 4.00 -6.38
N TRP A 16 44.32 2.86 -5.83
CA TRP A 16 43.86 1.74 -6.66
C TRP A 16 42.43 1.95 -7.13
N GLY A 17 41.55 2.52 -6.35
CA GLY A 17 40.20 2.89 -6.78
C GLY A 17 40.24 3.81 -8.00
N GLN A 18 41.02 4.88 -7.94
CA GLN A 18 41.21 5.79 -9.08
C GLN A 18 41.83 5.10 -10.30
N HIS A 19 42.84 4.23 -10.07
CA HIS A 19 43.49 3.50 -11.15
C HIS A 19 42.50 2.59 -11.89
N TRP A 20 41.75 1.77 -11.16
CA TRP A 20 40.79 0.82 -11.75
C TRP A 20 39.68 1.51 -12.52
N GLU A 21 39.17 2.62 -11.98
CA GLU A 21 38.11 3.38 -12.63
C GLU A 21 38.62 4.08 -13.92
N SER A 22 39.82 4.71 -13.83
CA SER A 22 40.40 5.41 -14.99
C SER A 22 40.86 4.48 -16.12
N THR A 23 41.25 3.25 -15.79
CA THR A 23 41.63 2.24 -16.78
C THR A 23 40.48 1.42 -17.33
N GLY A 24 39.25 1.61 -16.80
CA GLY A 24 38.07 0.85 -17.19
C GLY A 24 38.14 -0.63 -16.78
N ALA A 25 38.92 -0.97 -15.72
CA ALA A 25 39.17 -2.35 -15.30
C ALA A 25 37.91 -3.18 -14.96
N TYR A 26 36.79 -2.48 -14.74
CA TYR A 26 35.51 -3.10 -14.33
C TYR A 26 34.48 -3.21 -15.46
N ARG A 27 34.80 -2.72 -16.66
CA ARG A 27 33.91 -2.79 -17.81
C ARG A 27 33.92 -4.17 -18.44
N PRO A 28 32.77 -4.63 -18.98
CA PRO A 28 32.76 -5.80 -19.85
C PRO A 28 33.42 -5.45 -21.18
N GLU A 29 34.57 -6.10 -21.46
CA GLU A 29 35.37 -5.84 -22.67
C GLU A 29 35.74 -7.14 -23.40
N ARG A 30 34.99 -8.22 -23.18
CA ARG A 30 35.24 -9.55 -23.75
C ARG A 30 33.97 -10.06 -24.49
N PRO A 31 33.53 -9.42 -25.56
CA PRO A 31 32.24 -9.71 -26.20
C PRO A 31 32.07 -11.12 -26.72
N ASP A 32 33.21 -11.84 -26.96
CA ASP A 32 33.21 -13.24 -27.42
C ASP A 32 33.23 -14.26 -26.25
N ALA A 33 33.37 -13.80 -25.01
CA ALA A 33 33.41 -14.67 -23.84
C ALA A 33 32.00 -14.94 -23.30
N GLU A 34 31.86 -15.96 -22.46
CA GLU A 34 30.62 -16.27 -21.76
C GLU A 34 30.20 -15.08 -20.88
N PRO A 35 28.98 -14.53 -21.06
CA PRO A 35 28.52 -13.41 -20.24
C PRO A 35 28.23 -13.84 -18.82
N TYR A 36 28.56 -12.95 -17.87
CA TYR A 36 28.21 -13.09 -16.47
C TYR A 36 27.76 -11.74 -15.89
N THR A 37 26.50 -11.61 -15.55
CA THR A 37 25.94 -10.33 -15.09
C THR A 37 25.34 -10.45 -13.71
N ILE A 38 25.69 -9.50 -12.83
CA ILE A 38 25.02 -9.26 -11.56
C ILE A 38 24.31 -7.92 -11.64
N VAL A 39 23.02 -7.90 -11.30
CA VAL A 39 22.25 -6.67 -11.12
C VAL A 39 22.22 -6.36 -9.63
N ASN A 40 22.94 -5.32 -9.20
CA ASN A 40 22.97 -4.93 -7.81
C ASN A 40 21.61 -4.40 -7.37
N PRO A 41 21.05 -4.81 -6.22
CA PRO A 41 19.91 -4.12 -5.63
C PRO A 41 20.29 -2.67 -5.36
N PRO A 42 19.64 -1.68 -6.02
CA PRO A 42 20.07 -0.30 -5.93
C PRO A 42 19.77 0.25 -4.54
N PRO A 43 20.75 0.80 -3.80
CA PRO A 43 20.50 1.39 -2.50
C PRO A 43 19.64 2.65 -2.62
N ASN A 44 18.76 2.84 -1.65
CA ASN A 44 17.88 4.00 -1.52
C ASN A 44 18.69 5.26 -1.19
N VAL A 45 18.39 6.40 -1.83
CA VAL A 45 19.06 7.69 -1.55
C VAL A 45 18.52 8.33 -0.25
N THR A 46 18.46 7.56 0.83
CA THR A 46 17.89 7.98 2.12
C THR A 46 18.94 8.30 3.20
N GLY A 47 20.22 8.12 2.89
CA GLY A 47 21.31 8.38 3.83
C GLY A 47 22.60 7.65 3.47
N SER A 48 23.38 7.23 4.48
CA SER A 48 24.61 6.46 4.32
C SER A 48 24.34 4.96 4.36
N LEU A 49 25.28 4.17 3.80
CA LEU A 49 25.24 2.71 3.86
C LEU A 49 25.52 2.20 5.29
N HIS A 50 25.00 1.02 5.58
CA HIS A 50 25.25 0.29 6.82
C HIS A 50 25.92 -1.06 6.55
N ILE A 51 26.31 -1.77 7.60
CA ILE A 51 27.05 -3.03 7.48
C ILE A 51 26.35 -4.11 6.62
N GLY A 52 25.01 -4.12 6.59
CA GLY A 52 24.25 -5.02 5.73
C GLY A 52 24.52 -4.76 4.24
N HIS A 53 24.60 -3.51 3.82
CA HIS A 53 25.00 -3.15 2.46
C HIS A 53 26.43 -3.56 2.17
N ALA A 54 27.35 -3.41 3.14
CA ALA A 54 28.73 -3.85 2.97
C ALA A 54 28.81 -5.36 2.76
N LEU A 55 28.09 -6.17 3.53
CA LEU A 55 28.02 -7.61 3.39
C LEU A 55 27.47 -8.02 2.02
N ASP A 56 26.31 -7.49 1.64
CA ASP A 56 25.65 -7.79 0.37
C ASP A 56 26.56 -7.48 -0.83
N ASN A 57 27.13 -6.27 -0.87
CA ASN A 57 28.01 -5.85 -1.95
C ASN A 57 29.35 -6.64 -1.97
N THR A 58 29.88 -7.02 -0.80
CA THR A 58 31.12 -7.85 -0.74
C THR A 58 30.87 -9.24 -1.34
N LEU A 59 29.73 -9.86 -1.04
CA LEU A 59 29.40 -11.17 -1.61
C LEU A 59 29.27 -11.10 -3.14
N GLN A 60 28.60 -10.08 -3.65
CA GLN A 60 28.48 -9.85 -5.10
C GLN A 60 29.84 -9.56 -5.75
N ASP A 61 30.69 -8.76 -5.09
CA ASP A 61 32.04 -8.43 -5.61
C ASP A 61 32.93 -9.65 -5.70
N ILE A 62 32.87 -10.58 -4.75
CA ILE A 62 33.58 -11.85 -4.80
C ILE A 62 33.14 -12.64 -6.04
N LEU A 63 31.86 -12.77 -6.30
CA LEU A 63 31.34 -13.53 -7.44
C LEU A 63 31.74 -12.89 -8.77
N ILE A 64 31.63 -11.56 -8.91
CA ILE A 64 31.97 -10.87 -10.16
C ILE A 64 33.49 -10.93 -10.43
N ARG A 65 34.33 -10.78 -9.41
CA ARG A 65 35.79 -10.92 -9.54
C ARG A 65 36.18 -12.33 -9.91
N HIS A 66 35.53 -13.34 -9.31
CA HIS A 66 35.76 -14.75 -9.67
C HIS A 66 35.40 -15.01 -11.14
N ALA A 67 34.26 -14.50 -11.61
CA ALA A 67 33.87 -14.63 -13.02
C ALA A 67 34.89 -13.98 -13.98
N ARG A 68 35.43 -12.80 -13.63
CA ARG A 68 36.52 -12.16 -14.40
C ARG A 68 37.80 -13.01 -14.44
N LEU A 69 38.17 -13.63 -13.31
CA LEU A 69 39.33 -14.54 -13.26
C LEU A 69 39.12 -15.78 -14.11
N GLN A 70 37.89 -16.25 -14.28
CA GLN A 70 37.54 -17.35 -15.19
C GLN A 70 37.54 -16.94 -16.66
N GLY A 71 37.80 -15.69 -16.98
CA GLY A 71 37.83 -15.16 -18.35
C GLY A 71 36.46 -14.79 -18.92
N LYS A 72 35.40 -14.79 -18.12
CA LYS A 72 34.04 -14.38 -18.55
C LYS A 72 33.93 -12.88 -18.83
N ASP A 73 33.00 -12.50 -19.70
CA ASP A 73 32.61 -11.10 -19.89
C ASP A 73 31.68 -10.67 -18.76
N ALA A 74 32.26 -10.08 -17.72
CA ALA A 74 31.59 -9.88 -16.44
C ALA A 74 31.13 -8.45 -16.25
N LEU A 75 29.84 -8.25 -16.08
CA LEU A 75 29.17 -6.97 -15.78
C LEU A 75 28.55 -6.96 -14.41
N TRP A 76 28.94 -6.02 -13.55
CA TRP A 76 28.20 -5.72 -12.33
C TRP A 76 27.50 -4.36 -12.46
N VAL A 77 26.18 -4.42 -12.63
CA VAL A 77 25.34 -3.24 -12.85
C VAL A 77 25.22 -2.44 -11.56
N VAL A 78 25.42 -1.12 -11.64
CA VAL A 78 25.37 -0.19 -10.51
C VAL A 78 24.28 0.88 -10.69
N GLY A 79 23.66 1.26 -9.60
CA GLY A 79 22.70 2.34 -9.57
C GLY A 79 22.24 2.68 -8.17
N THR A 80 21.42 3.71 -8.07
CA THR A 80 20.76 4.12 -6.83
C THR A 80 19.26 4.27 -7.07
N ASP A 81 18.46 3.98 -6.03
CA ASP A 81 17.01 4.09 -6.08
C ASP A 81 16.53 5.43 -5.53
N HIS A 82 15.57 6.02 -6.23
CA HIS A 82 14.92 7.26 -5.80
C HIS A 82 14.06 7.08 -4.54
N ALA A 83 13.64 5.86 -4.22
CA ALA A 83 12.92 5.48 -2.99
C ALA A 83 11.79 6.45 -2.64
N GLY A 84 10.78 6.55 -3.52
CA GLY A 84 9.74 7.58 -3.53
C GLY A 84 9.26 8.05 -2.15
N ILE A 85 8.59 7.19 -1.36
CA ILE A 85 8.07 7.52 -0.03
C ILE A 85 9.22 7.90 0.92
N ALA A 86 10.24 7.05 1.03
CA ALA A 86 11.29 7.21 2.03
C ALA A 86 12.11 8.50 1.80
N THR A 87 12.47 8.80 0.56
CA THR A 87 13.24 10.01 0.21
C THR A 87 12.40 11.27 0.41
N GLN A 88 11.13 11.27 0.00
CA GLN A 88 10.23 12.40 0.27
C GLN A 88 10.13 12.69 1.76
N MET A 89 9.96 11.66 2.60
CA MET A 89 9.91 11.81 4.06
C MET A 89 11.20 12.36 4.67
N VAL A 90 12.35 11.96 4.16
CA VAL A 90 13.64 12.52 4.63
C VAL A 90 13.66 14.02 4.41
N VAL A 91 13.28 14.47 3.21
CA VAL A 91 13.24 15.90 2.89
C VAL A 91 12.17 16.65 3.70
N GLU A 92 10.99 16.07 3.88
CA GLU A 92 9.94 16.66 4.72
C GLU A 92 10.42 16.84 6.17
N ARG A 93 11.09 15.83 6.77
CA ARG A 93 11.68 15.93 8.11
C ARG A 93 12.76 17.01 8.20
N GLN A 94 13.57 17.19 7.16
CA GLN A 94 14.56 18.27 7.11
C GLN A 94 13.92 19.65 7.07
N LEU A 95 12.79 19.80 6.38
CA LEU A 95 11.99 21.03 6.40
C LEU A 95 11.40 21.27 7.79
N GLU A 96 10.78 20.25 8.39
CA GLU A 96 10.20 20.33 9.74
C GLU A 96 11.24 20.74 10.79
N ALA A 97 12.45 20.20 10.72
CA ALA A 97 13.55 20.60 11.61
C ALA A 97 13.94 22.09 11.46
N LYS A 98 13.64 22.71 10.32
CA LYS A 98 13.81 24.14 10.04
C LYS A 98 12.52 24.94 10.26
N GLN A 99 11.50 24.36 10.91
CA GLN A 99 10.17 24.96 11.12
C GLN A 99 9.45 25.30 9.80
N ASP A 100 9.70 24.52 8.77
CA ASP A 100 9.14 24.65 7.43
C ASP A 100 8.38 23.36 7.05
N LYS A 101 7.55 23.40 6.01
CA LYS A 101 6.75 22.25 5.58
C LYS A 101 6.53 22.24 4.08
N ARG A 102 6.32 21.04 3.53
CA ARG A 102 6.07 20.81 2.10
C ARG A 102 4.97 21.71 1.53
N THR A 103 3.90 21.93 2.28
CA THR A 103 2.75 22.75 1.84
C THR A 103 3.07 24.23 1.61
N ASN A 104 4.25 24.70 2.01
CA ASN A 104 4.72 26.07 1.73
C ASN A 104 5.33 26.21 0.33
N TYR A 105 5.44 25.11 -0.43
CA TYR A 105 6.08 25.04 -1.74
C TYR A 105 5.10 24.58 -2.82
N SER A 106 5.35 24.95 -4.09
CA SER A 106 4.76 24.26 -5.21
C SER A 106 5.36 22.84 -5.33
N ARG A 107 4.69 21.96 -6.10
CA ARG A 107 5.21 20.62 -6.35
C ARG A 107 6.63 20.68 -6.97
N GLU A 108 6.82 21.55 -7.94
CA GLU A 108 8.07 21.72 -8.67
C GLU A 108 9.19 22.16 -7.71
N GLN A 109 8.94 23.19 -6.89
CA GLN A 109 9.90 23.70 -5.90
C GLN A 109 10.26 22.63 -4.85
N PHE A 110 9.30 21.83 -4.42
CA PHE A 110 9.59 20.74 -3.48
C PHE A 110 10.42 19.63 -4.15
N VAL A 111 10.10 19.26 -5.39
CA VAL A 111 10.87 18.27 -6.16
C VAL A 111 12.31 18.73 -6.38
N GLU A 112 12.55 20.04 -6.60
CA GLU A 112 13.92 20.60 -6.67
C GLU A 112 14.69 20.34 -5.37
N LYS A 113 14.08 20.54 -4.19
CA LYS A 113 14.70 20.21 -2.90
C LYS A 113 15.03 18.72 -2.75
N VAL A 114 14.21 17.86 -3.30
CA VAL A 114 14.50 16.42 -3.31
C VAL A 114 15.68 16.09 -4.23
N TRP A 115 15.81 16.78 -5.37
CA TRP A 115 16.99 16.65 -6.22
C TRP A 115 18.28 17.15 -5.56
N GLU A 116 18.22 18.25 -4.78
CA GLU A 116 19.35 18.73 -3.97
C GLU A 116 19.78 17.65 -2.96
N TRP A 117 18.84 17.07 -2.23
CA TRP A 117 19.09 15.96 -1.31
C TRP A 117 19.67 14.72 -2.02
N LYS A 118 19.14 14.37 -3.19
CA LYS A 118 19.68 13.27 -4.00
C LYS A 118 21.13 13.50 -4.41
N ALA A 119 21.49 14.73 -4.79
CA ALA A 119 22.86 15.05 -5.16
C ALA A 119 23.82 14.87 -3.97
N GLU A 120 23.39 15.26 -2.78
CA GLU A 120 24.16 15.09 -1.53
C GLU A 120 24.25 13.61 -1.13
N SER A 121 23.13 12.94 -0.91
CA SER A 121 23.05 11.58 -0.38
C SER A 121 23.58 10.54 -1.38
N GLY A 122 23.22 10.66 -2.66
CA GLY A 122 23.68 9.74 -3.71
C GLY A 122 25.21 9.76 -3.87
N GLY A 123 25.83 10.95 -3.74
CA GLY A 123 27.28 11.10 -3.77
C GLY A 123 27.98 10.39 -2.60
N VAL A 124 27.38 10.41 -1.41
CA VAL A 124 27.91 9.70 -0.23
C VAL A 124 27.86 8.19 -0.44
N ILE A 125 26.72 7.66 -0.88
CA ILE A 125 26.50 6.22 -1.09
C ILE A 125 27.52 5.66 -2.09
N THR A 126 27.64 6.25 -3.26
CA THR A 126 28.55 5.76 -4.31
C THR A 126 30.03 5.92 -3.92
N THR A 127 30.36 6.97 -3.16
CA THR A 127 31.71 7.12 -2.58
C THR A 127 32.02 6.02 -1.58
N GLN A 128 31.06 5.63 -0.72
CA GLN A 128 31.24 4.54 0.23
C GLN A 128 31.46 3.19 -0.49
N LEU A 129 30.70 2.89 -1.55
CA LEU A 129 30.87 1.68 -2.35
C LEU A 129 32.22 1.65 -3.07
N ARG A 130 32.69 2.79 -3.61
CA ARG A 130 34.04 2.91 -4.20
C ARG A 130 35.14 2.68 -3.15
N ARG A 131 35.00 3.21 -1.95
CA ARG A 131 35.94 2.95 -0.86
C ARG A 131 35.93 1.52 -0.38
N LEU A 132 34.79 0.84 -0.39
CA LEU A 132 34.68 -0.60 -0.12
C LEU A 132 35.42 -1.43 -1.19
N GLY A 133 35.73 -0.84 -2.35
CA GLY A 133 36.42 -1.49 -3.46
C GLY A 133 35.49 -2.25 -4.39
N CYS A 134 34.20 -1.95 -4.38
CA CYS A 134 33.22 -2.60 -5.26
C CYS A 134 33.56 -2.42 -6.73
N SER A 135 33.77 -3.53 -7.43
CA SER A 135 34.21 -3.55 -8.83
C SER A 135 33.05 -3.45 -9.83
N MET A 136 32.19 -2.44 -9.61
CA MET A 136 31.03 -2.13 -10.43
C MET A 136 31.42 -1.39 -11.71
N ASP A 137 30.55 -1.43 -12.72
CA ASP A 137 30.72 -0.61 -13.94
C ASP A 137 30.29 0.84 -13.69
N TRP A 138 31.13 1.59 -13.02
CA TRP A 138 30.88 2.98 -12.62
C TRP A 138 30.62 3.94 -13.78
N ALA A 139 31.09 3.60 -14.98
CA ALA A 139 30.85 4.42 -16.16
C ALA A 139 29.38 4.39 -16.61
N ASN A 140 28.67 3.34 -16.25
CA ASN A 140 27.24 3.14 -16.57
C ASN A 140 26.35 3.22 -15.31
N GLU A 141 26.80 3.96 -14.28
CA GLU A 141 25.98 4.22 -13.10
C GLU A 141 24.63 4.83 -13.49
N ARG A 142 23.55 4.29 -12.92
CA ARG A 142 22.18 4.72 -13.21
C ARG A 142 21.46 5.19 -11.95
N PHE A 143 20.48 6.04 -12.14
CA PHE A 143 19.54 6.45 -11.11
C PHE A 143 18.11 6.18 -11.59
N THR A 144 17.28 5.57 -10.75
CA THR A 144 15.94 5.12 -11.17
C THR A 144 15.02 6.22 -11.68
N MET A 145 15.34 7.51 -11.42
CA MET A 145 14.64 8.66 -12.00
C MET A 145 15.45 9.44 -13.04
N ASP A 146 16.55 8.88 -13.55
CA ASP A 146 17.24 9.55 -14.67
C ASP A 146 16.36 9.61 -15.92
N PRO A 147 16.64 10.50 -16.88
CA PRO A 147 15.80 10.66 -18.06
C PRO A 147 15.61 9.38 -18.88
N GLY A 148 16.62 8.50 -18.93
CA GLY A 148 16.53 7.22 -19.63
C GLY A 148 15.60 6.24 -18.94
N PHE A 149 15.70 6.08 -17.62
CA PHE A 149 14.77 5.26 -16.85
C PHE A 149 13.35 5.82 -16.85
N ASN A 150 13.19 7.14 -16.71
CA ASN A 150 11.89 7.78 -16.81
C ASN A 150 11.19 7.44 -18.13
N LYS A 151 11.92 7.54 -19.25
CA LYS A 151 11.38 7.17 -20.58
C LYS A 151 11.00 5.69 -20.64
N ALA A 152 11.81 4.80 -20.07
CA ALA A 152 11.53 3.36 -20.04
C ALA A 152 10.28 3.05 -19.18
N VAL A 153 10.15 3.66 -18.00
CA VAL A 153 8.99 3.48 -17.11
C VAL A 153 7.70 3.93 -17.80
N ILE A 154 7.71 5.12 -18.43
CA ILE A 154 6.55 5.62 -19.19
C ILE A 154 6.20 4.65 -20.31
N LYS A 155 7.19 4.17 -21.08
CA LYS A 155 6.96 3.22 -22.17
C LYS A 155 6.31 1.93 -21.65
N VAL A 156 6.86 1.33 -20.60
CA VAL A 156 6.32 0.09 -20.03
C VAL A 156 4.90 0.30 -19.50
N PHE A 157 4.63 1.42 -18.85
CA PHE A 157 3.29 1.74 -18.36
C PHE A 157 2.28 1.79 -19.51
N VAL A 158 2.61 2.51 -20.59
CA VAL A 158 1.73 2.66 -21.77
C VAL A 158 1.55 1.32 -22.47
N ASP A 159 2.62 0.55 -22.65
CA ASP A 159 2.56 -0.75 -23.32
C ASP A 159 1.66 -1.74 -22.54
N LEU A 160 1.80 -1.80 -21.21
CA LEU A 160 0.97 -2.67 -20.35
C LEU A 160 -0.48 -2.19 -20.29
N TYR A 161 -0.72 -0.88 -20.29
CA TYR A 161 -2.07 -0.33 -20.36
C TYR A 161 -2.77 -0.72 -21.66
N ASN A 162 -2.09 -0.60 -22.79
CA ASN A 162 -2.61 -0.98 -24.11
C ASN A 162 -2.90 -2.49 -24.23
N GLN A 163 -2.22 -3.32 -23.41
CA GLN A 163 -2.47 -4.75 -23.30
C GLN A 163 -3.58 -5.08 -22.30
N GLY A 164 -4.15 -4.10 -21.60
CA GLY A 164 -5.13 -4.31 -20.55
C GLY A 164 -4.55 -4.88 -19.23
N LEU A 165 -3.21 -4.88 -19.10
CA LEU A 165 -2.50 -5.37 -17.91
C LEU A 165 -2.29 -4.29 -16.85
N ILE A 166 -2.44 -3.02 -17.21
CA ILE A 166 -2.59 -1.90 -16.27
C ILE A 166 -3.98 -1.32 -16.42
N TYR A 167 -4.65 -1.07 -15.32
CA TYR A 167 -6.02 -0.54 -15.31
C TYR A 167 -6.27 0.31 -14.07
N ARG A 168 -7.28 1.18 -14.14
CA ARG A 168 -7.75 1.98 -13.00
C ARG A 168 -9.00 1.33 -12.42
N ASP A 169 -9.04 1.18 -11.11
CA ASP A 169 -10.18 0.58 -10.41
C ASP A 169 -10.36 1.20 -9.03
N LYS A 170 -11.60 1.19 -8.54
CA LYS A 170 -11.95 1.62 -7.19
C LYS A 170 -11.90 0.41 -6.25
N ARG A 171 -10.94 0.41 -5.34
CA ARG A 171 -10.74 -0.65 -4.34
C ARG A 171 -10.34 -0.08 -3.00
N LEU A 172 -10.44 -0.90 -1.96
CA LEU A 172 -9.77 -0.63 -0.71
C LEU A 172 -8.26 -0.72 -0.88
N VAL A 173 -7.56 0.23 -0.30
CA VAL A 173 -6.09 0.25 -0.20
C VAL A 173 -5.68 0.46 1.26
N ASN A 174 -4.48 0.03 1.60
CA ASN A 174 -3.82 0.45 2.82
C ASN A 174 -3.45 1.93 2.67
N TRP A 175 -4.16 2.80 3.36
CA TRP A 175 -3.94 4.25 3.30
C TRP A 175 -3.20 4.73 4.55
N ASP A 176 -2.08 5.42 4.35
CA ASP A 176 -1.40 6.11 5.44
C ASP A 176 -1.94 7.55 5.55
N PRO A 177 -2.74 7.88 6.58
CA PRO A 177 -3.36 9.19 6.70
C PRO A 177 -2.38 10.32 7.04
N LYS A 178 -1.21 10.00 7.58
CA LYS A 178 -0.15 10.99 7.84
C LYS A 178 0.59 11.35 6.55
N LEU A 179 0.93 10.36 5.73
CA LEU A 179 1.61 10.54 4.45
C LEU A 179 0.64 10.92 3.33
N LYS A 180 -0.67 10.66 3.52
CA LYS A 180 -1.75 10.89 2.54
C LYS A 180 -1.50 10.15 1.23
N THR A 181 -1.14 8.86 1.35
CA THR A 181 -0.86 8.01 0.20
C THR A 181 -1.23 6.56 0.48
N ALA A 182 -1.57 5.84 -0.60
CA ALA A 182 -1.63 4.40 -0.56
C ALA A 182 -0.21 3.83 -0.33
N ILE A 183 -0.13 2.76 0.45
CA ILE A 183 1.10 1.99 0.68
C ILE A 183 0.84 0.51 0.31
N SER A 184 1.91 -0.23 0.03
CA SER A 184 1.81 -1.67 -0.26
C SER A 184 1.64 -2.50 1.02
N ASP A 185 1.18 -3.74 0.88
CA ASP A 185 1.06 -4.67 2.01
C ASP A 185 2.40 -4.94 2.69
N LEU A 186 3.51 -4.89 1.92
CA LEU A 186 4.87 -5.05 2.43
C LEU A 186 5.34 -3.88 3.31
N GLU A 187 4.67 -2.72 3.22
CA GLU A 187 4.93 -1.50 4.00
C GLU A 187 4.02 -1.42 5.24
N VAL A 188 3.22 -2.47 5.50
CA VAL A 188 2.33 -2.55 6.67
C VAL A 188 2.92 -3.49 7.71
N GLU A 189 3.14 -2.96 8.91
CA GLU A 189 3.57 -3.72 10.08
C GLU A 189 2.39 -3.97 11.00
N THR A 190 2.11 -5.23 11.30
CA THR A 190 1.10 -5.58 12.31
C THR A 190 1.70 -5.53 13.70
N ARG A 191 1.08 -4.78 14.61
CA ARG A 191 1.51 -4.63 16.01
C ARG A 191 0.39 -5.02 16.96
N GLU A 192 0.76 -5.68 18.06
CA GLU A 192 -0.17 -5.94 19.15
C GLU A 192 -0.42 -4.67 19.96
N VAL A 193 -1.68 -4.27 20.06
CA VAL A 193 -2.11 -3.14 20.88
C VAL A 193 -3.21 -3.55 21.84
N LYS A 194 -3.25 -2.91 23.02
CA LYS A 194 -4.40 -3.02 23.92
C LYS A 194 -5.58 -2.30 23.29
N GLY A 195 -6.60 -3.05 22.95
CA GLY A 195 -7.81 -2.56 22.33
C GLY A 195 -9.05 -3.08 23.04
N HIS A 196 -10.17 -2.92 22.39
CA HIS A 196 -11.47 -3.28 22.96
C HIS A 196 -12.39 -3.82 21.89
N PHE A 197 -13.35 -4.65 22.30
CA PHE A 197 -14.57 -4.95 21.55
C PHE A 197 -15.74 -4.24 22.21
N TRP A 198 -16.50 -3.50 21.38
CA TRP A 198 -17.77 -2.91 21.74
C TRP A 198 -18.89 -3.73 21.14
N HIS A 199 -19.93 -4.00 21.96
CA HIS A 199 -21.10 -4.78 21.57
C HIS A 199 -22.28 -3.83 21.44
N PHE A 200 -22.95 -3.80 20.26
CA PHE A 200 -24.04 -2.91 19.96
C PHE A 200 -25.30 -3.67 19.58
N ARG A 201 -26.46 -3.22 20.07
CA ARG A 201 -27.77 -3.68 19.61
C ARG A 201 -28.17 -2.90 18.38
N TYR A 202 -28.42 -3.60 17.29
CA TYR A 202 -29.03 -3.05 16.07
C TYR A 202 -30.49 -3.51 16.05
N PRO A 203 -31.48 -2.61 16.24
CA PRO A 203 -32.90 -2.95 16.19
C PRO A 203 -33.27 -3.56 14.85
N LEU A 204 -34.11 -4.59 14.87
CA LEU A 204 -34.74 -5.10 13.67
C LEU A 204 -35.81 -4.11 13.20
N ALA A 205 -35.78 -3.76 11.92
CA ALA A 205 -36.71 -2.80 11.32
C ALA A 205 -38.15 -3.36 11.26
N ASP A 206 -39.12 -2.47 11.09
CA ASP A 206 -40.53 -2.79 10.85
C ASP A 206 -41.18 -3.72 11.91
N GLY A 207 -40.68 -3.67 13.14
CA GLY A 207 -41.20 -4.49 14.24
C GLY A 207 -40.92 -6.00 14.12
N VAL A 208 -40.04 -6.40 13.21
CA VAL A 208 -39.54 -7.78 13.05
C VAL A 208 -38.87 -8.25 14.35
N LYS A 209 -39.01 -9.55 14.66
CA LYS A 209 -38.35 -10.17 15.79
C LYS A 209 -37.70 -11.48 15.36
N LEU A 210 -36.65 -11.87 16.07
CA LEU A 210 -36.08 -13.21 16.01
C LEU A 210 -37.07 -14.22 16.52
N ASP A 211 -36.89 -15.52 16.20
CA ASP A 211 -37.75 -16.61 16.69
C ASP A 211 -37.75 -16.70 18.22
N SER A 212 -36.70 -16.19 18.88
CA SER A 212 -36.60 -16.02 20.33
C SER A 212 -37.48 -14.89 20.90
N GLY A 213 -38.14 -14.08 20.04
CA GLY A 213 -38.91 -12.90 20.43
C GLY A 213 -38.07 -11.61 20.61
N VAL A 214 -36.73 -11.67 20.46
CA VAL A 214 -35.84 -10.52 20.56
C VAL A 214 -35.95 -9.62 19.33
N GLY A 215 -36.06 -8.31 19.53
CA GLY A 215 -36.24 -7.32 18.46
C GLY A 215 -34.94 -6.64 18.00
N HIS A 216 -33.79 -7.24 18.21
CA HIS A 216 -32.50 -6.69 17.79
C HIS A 216 -31.48 -7.79 17.50
N ILE A 217 -30.44 -7.45 16.76
CA ILE A 217 -29.21 -8.25 16.59
C ILE A 217 -28.08 -7.56 17.34
N VAL A 218 -27.23 -8.33 18.03
CA VAL A 218 -26.02 -7.81 18.65
C VAL A 218 -24.84 -8.01 17.71
N VAL A 219 -24.10 -6.93 17.43
CA VAL A 219 -22.85 -6.98 16.66
C VAL A 219 -21.68 -6.56 17.56
N ALA A 220 -20.49 -7.10 17.31
CA ALA A 220 -19.25 -6.73 18.02
C ALA A 220 -18.27 -6.09 17.04
N THR A 221 -17.60 -5.03 17.49
CA THR A 221 -16.65 -4.30 16.64
C THR A 221 -15.46 -3.74 17.42
N THR A 222 -14.31 -3.72 16.79
CA THR A 222 -13.12 -2.98 17.27
C THR A 222 -13.11 -1.54 16.77
N ARG A 223 -14.00 -1.21 15.81
CA ARG A 223 -14.05 0.09 15.13
C ARG A 223 -15.46 0.70 15.18
N PRO A 224 -15.93 1.15 16.35
CA PRO A 224 -17.26 1.73 16.52
C PRO A 224 -17.57 2.89 15.56
N GLU A 225 -16.56 3.71 15.26
CA GLU A 225 -16.70 4.86 14.37
C GLU A 225 -17.21 4.51 12.99
N THR A 226 -16.80 3.35 12.46
CA THR A 226 -17.15 2.96 11.08
C THR A 226 -18.59 2.46 10.94
N MET A 227 -19.32 2.21 12.05
CA MET A 227 -20.72 1.78 11.99
C MET A 227 -21.61 2.75 11.22
N LEU A 228 -21.24 4.03 11.18
CA LEU A 228 -22.00 5.05 10.45
C LEU A 228 -22.01 4.79 8.93
N ALA A 229 -21.06 4.01 8.42
CA ALA A 229 -20.99 3.59 7.02
C ALA A 229 -21.32 2.10 6.81
N ASP A 230 -21.93 1.42 7.78
CA ASP A 230 -22.39 0.04 7.61
C ASP A 230 -23.38 -0.07 6.45
N MET A 231 -23.24 -1.10 5.63
CA MET A 231 -24.12 -1.37 4.49
C MET A 231 -24.92 -2.64 4.62
N ALA A 232 -24.53 -3.53 5.53
CA ALA A 232 -25.27 -4.76 5.84
C ALA A 232 -24.92 -5.26 7.25
N VAL A 233 -25.69 -6.23 7.73
CA VAL A 233 -25.30 -7.16 8.78
C VAL A 233 -25.24 -8.56 8.16
N ALA A 234 -24.09 -9.23 8.27
CA ALA A 234 -23.93 -10.60 7.80
C ALA A 234 -24.24 -11.59 8.93
N VAL A 235 -24.90 -12.67 8.58
CA VAL A 235 -25.18 -13.84 9.43
C VAL A 235 -24.94 -15.10 8.63
N ASN A 236 -24.63 -16.21 9.28
CA ASN A 236 -24.49 -17.49 8.57
C ASN A 236 -25.87 -18.02 8.15
N ALA A 237 -25.97 -18.54 6.92
CA ALA A 237 -27.21 -19.07 6.37
C ALA A 237 -27.79 -20.26 7.18
N ASP A 238 -26.93 -21.02 7.84
CA ASP A 238 -27.29 -22.20 8.63
C ASP A 238 -27.48 -21.89 10.12
N ASP A 239 -27.23 -20.64 10.56
CA ASP A 239 -27.43 -20.25 11.95
C ASP A 239 -28.93 -20.16 12.29
N PRO A 240 -29.44 -21.07 13.15
CA PRO A 240 -30.86 -21.09 13.47
C PRO A 240 -31.35 -19.84 14.20
N ARG A 241 -30.44 -19.07 14.81
CA ARG A 241 -30.79 -17.82 15.53
C ARG A 241 -31.29 -16.72 14.59
N TYR A 242 -30.80 -16.70 13.35
CA TYR A 242 -31.00 -15.59 12.39
C TYR A 242 -31.69 -16.00 11.09
N LYS A 243 -31.92 -17.29 10.87
CA LYS A 243 -32.47 -17.82 9.60
C LYS A 243 -33.78 -17.16 9.18
N SER A 244 -34.66 -16.83 10.11
CA SER A 244 -35.94 -16.17 9.85
C SER A 244 -35.87 -14.71 9.46
N VAL A 245 -34.73 -14.06 9.72
CA VAL A 245 -34.51 -12.61 9.47
C VAL A 245 -33.58 -12.32 8.29
N ILE A 246 -33.00 -13.33 7.64
CA ILE A 246 -32.23 -13.14 6.40
C ILE A 246 -33.12 -12.48 5.35
N GLY A 247 -32.60 -11.43 4.70
CA GLY A 247 -33.34 -10.60 3.73
C GLY A 247 -34.27 -9.56 4.36
N LYS A 248 -34.35 -9.48 5.70
CA LYS A 248 -34.95 -8.36 6.43
C LYS A 248 -33.91 -7.29 6.68
N TYR A 249 -34.30 -6.26 7.46
CA TYR A 249 -33.45 -5.09 7.71
C TYR A 249 -33.22 -4.87 9.21
N VAL A 250 -32.08 -4.28 9.53
CA VAL A 250 -31.83 -3.63 10.82
C VAL A 250 -31.82 -2.13 10.62
N GLU A 251 -32.18 -1.37 11.67
CA GLU A 251 -32.02 0.06 11.72
C GLU A 251 -30.69 0.38 12.43
N LEU A 252 -29.80 1.11 11.74
CA LEU A 252 -28.54 1.55 12.34
C LEU A 252 -28.82 2.63 13.39
N PRO A 253 -28.43 2.41 14.65
CA PRO A 253 -28.50 3.48 15.66
C PRO A 253 -27.76 4.73 15.20
N ILE A 254 -28.10 5.88 15.77
CA ILE A 254 -27.56 7.21 15.45
C ILE A 254 -28.02 7.75 14.09
N THR A 255 -27.91 6.97 13.01
CA THR A 255 -28.24 7.41 11.64
C THR A 255 -29.70 7.15 11.26
N GLY A 256 -30.35 6.16 11.86
CA GLY A 256 -31.69 5.69 11.49
C GLY A 256 -31.76 4.99 10.13
N ARG A 257 -30.63 4.72 9.47
CA ARG A 257 -30.57 4.10 8.16
C ARG A 257 -30.87 2.61 8.27
N GLN A 258 -31.70 2.08 7.38
CA GLN A 258 -31.96 0.65 7.29
C GLN A 258 -30.94 -0.03 6.38
N VAL A 259 -30.35 -1.13 6.85
CA VAL A 259 -29.42 -1.97 6.10
C VAL A 259 -29.87 -3.42 6.11
N PRO A 260 -29.67 -4.16 5.01
CA PRO A 260 -30.13 -5.55 4.90
C PRO A 260 -29.34 -6.51 5.80
N ILE A 261 -30.01 -7.58 6.21
CA ILE A 261 -29.39 -8.77 6.80
C ILE A 261 -29.09 -9.74 5.66
N VAL A 262 -27.80 -10.03 5.43
CA VAL A 262 -27.33 -10.88 4.35
C VAL A 262 -26.77 -12.20 4.88
N ALA A 263 -26.91 -13.27 4.09
CA ALA A 263 -26.29 -14.53 4.40
C ALA A 263 -24.86 -14.57 3.85
N ASP A 264 -23.87 -14.79 4.72
CA ASP A 264 -22.46 -14.94 4.31
C ASP A 264 -21.71 -15.82 5.31
N GLU A 265 -20.88 -16.71 4.81
CA GLU A 265 -20.05 -17.62 5.61
C GLU A 265 -18.92 -16.91 6.39
N HIS A 266 -18.65 -15.63 6.08
CA HIS A 266 -17.78 -14.79 6.90
C HIS A 266 -18.32 -14.61 8.35
N ALA A 267 -19.62 -14.69 8.54
CA ALA A 267 -20.24 -14.67 9.86
C ALA A 267 -20.17 -16.08 10.49
N ASP A 268 -19.17 -16.28 11.36
CA ASP A 268 -19.00 -17.54 12.09
C ASP A 268 -20.00 -17.64 13.26
N PRO A 269 -20.91 -18.64 13.26
CA PRO A 269 -21.89 -18.84 14.33
C PRO A 269 -21.28 -19.08 15.71
N GLU A 270 -20.04 -19.57 15.76
CA GLU A 270 -19.33 -19.89 17.01
C GLU A 270 -18.61 -18.66 17.60
N LEU A 271 -18.51 -17.55 16.84
CA LEU A 271 -17.86 -16.32 17.29
C LEU A 271 -18.86 -15.27 17.78
N GLY A 272 -18.80 -14.95 19.08
CA GLY A 272 -19.60 -13.88 19.69
C GLY A 272 -21.10 -14.09 19.49
N SER A 273 -21.77 -13.13 18.86
CA SER A 273 -23.19 -13.23 18.53
C SER A 273 -23.47 -14.05 17.26
N GLY A 274 -22.47 -14.39 16.44
CA GLY A 274 -22.65 -14.99 15.13
C GLY A 274 -23.11 -13.99 14.05
N ALA A 275 -23.19 -12.70 14.37
CA ALA A 275 -23.57 -11.64 13.45
C ALA A 275 -22.45 -10.60 13.36
N VAL A 276 -22.12 -10.18 12.15
CA VAL A 276 -21.04 -9.25 11.83
C VAL A 276 -21.62 -8.03 11.11
N LYS A 277 -21.28 -6.82 11.58
CA LYS A 277 -21.57 -5.61 10.83
C LYS A 277 -20.67 -5.55 9.59
N ILE A 278 -21.18 -5.11 8.47
CA ILE A 278 -20.45 -5.05 7.20
C ILE A 278 -20.27 -3.59 6.77
N THR A 279 -19.02 -3.14 6.82
CA THR A 279 -18.59 -1.79 6.45
C THR A 279 -17.61 -1.86 5.26
N PRO A 280 -18.08 -2.14 4.05
CA PRO A 280 -17.23 -2.51 2.92
C PRO A 280 -16.29 -1.39 2.45
N GLY A 281 -16.53 -0.14 2.84
CA GLY A 281 -15.64 0.97 2.56
C GLY A 281 -14.44 1.10 3.52
N HIS A 282 -14.39 0.31 4.62
CA HIS A 282 -13.42 0.49 5.72
C HIS A 282 -12.84 -0.80 6.29
N ASP A 283 -13.13 -1.96 5.69
CA ASP A 283 -12.57 -3.26 6.06
C ASP A 283 -12.43 -4.15 4.83
N PHE A 284 -11.28 -4.81 4.67
CA PHE A 284 -10.99 -5.65 3.50
C PHE A 284 -11.88 -6.90 3.43
N ASN A 285 -12.19 -7.53 4.57
CA ASN A 285 -13.09 -8.69 4.59
C ASN A 285 -14.52 -8.26 4.28
N ASP A 286 -14.96 -7.17 4.90
CA ASP A 286 -16.29 -6.60 4.65
C ASP A 286 -16.47 -6.14 3.20
N PHE A 287 -15.39 -5.68 2.55
CA PHE A 287 -15.39 -5.34 1.12
C PHE A 287 -15.75 -6.55 0.25
N GLU A 288 -15.15 -7.71 0.53
CA GLU A 288 -15.46 -8.94 -0.20
C GLU A 288 -16.87 -9.45 0.11
N VAL A 289 -17.33 -9.38 1.37
CA VAL A 289 -18.73 -9.66 1.73
C VAL A 289 -19.67 -8.72 0.98
N GLY A 290 -19.37 -7.42 0.95
CA GLY A 290 -20.15 -6.44 0.23
C GLY A 290 -20.30 -6.76 -1.26
N LYS A 291 -19.23 -7.20 -1.92
CA LYS A 291 -19.26 -7.64 -3.32
C LYS A 291 -20.15 -8.87 -3.51
N ARG A 292 -20.05 -9.88 -2.63
CA ARG A 292 -20.91 -11.08 -2.66
C ARG A 292 -22.37 -10.74 -2.40
N ALA A 293 -22.63 -9.72 -1.57
CA ALA A 293 -23.97 -9.19 -1.33
C ALA A 293 -24.52 -8.34 -2.51
N GLY A 294 -23.72 -8.09 -3.56
CA GLY A 294 -24.13 -7.39 -4.77
C GLY A 294 -23.82 -5.88 -4.77
N PHE A 295 -23.15 -5.34 -3.75
CA PHE A 295 -22.75 -3.95 -3.76
C PHE A 295 -21.57 -3.71 -4.70
N LYS A 296 -21.68 -2.68 -5.54
CA LYS A 296 -20.58 -2.25 -6.39
C LYS A 296 -19.60 -1.37 -5.58
N PRO A 297 -18.29 -1.41 -5.84
CA PRO A 297 -17.33 -0.54 -5.14
C PRO A 297 -17.69 0.94 -5.18
N ALA A 298 -18.30 1.43 -6.26
CA ALA A 298 -18.73 2.81 -6.38
C ALA A 298 -19.90 3.19 -5.45
N GLU A 299 -20.66 2.20 -4.96
CA GLU A 299 -21.82 2.37 -4.06
C GLU A 299 -21.42 2.21 -2.59
N MET A 300 -20.23 1.67 -2.31
CA MET A 300 -19.76 1.45 -0.95
C MET A 300 -19.41 2.78 -0.28
N LEU A 301 -19.91 2.94 0.94
CA LEU A 301 -19.78 4.20 1.68
C LEU A 301 -18.37 4.37 2.24
N ASN A 302 -17.76 5.53 1.96
CA ASN A 302 -16.51 5.97 2.54
C ASN A 302 -16.79 7.21 3.41
N MET A 303 -16.51 7.13 4.71
CA MET A 303 -16.81 8.19 5.66
C MET A 303 -15.59 8.96 6.17
N PHE A 304 -14.41 8.72 5.60
CA PHE A 304 -13.19 9.42 6.00
C PHE A 304 -12.55 10.15 4.82
N ASP A 305 -11.92 11.29 5.12
CA ASP A 305 -11.03 11.99 4.20
C ASP A 305 -9.60 11.39 4.20
N ALA A 306 -8.71 12.01 3.44
CA ALA A 306 -7.32 11.56 3.33
C ALA A 306 -6.52 11.65 4.64
N GLU A 307 -6.95 12.44 5.59
CA GLU A 307 -6.41 12.59 6.95
C GLU A 307 -7.09 11.66 7.97
N ALA A 308 -8.03 10.85 7.53
CA ALA A 308 -8.90 10.02 8.35
C ALA A 308 -9.79 10.82 9.34
N ASN A 309 -10.24 11.99 8.93
CA ASN A 309 -11.30 12.71 9.60
C ASN A 309 -12.65 12.33 9.00
N VAL A 310 -13.67 12.35 9.83
CA VAL A 310 -15.05 12.06 9.43
C VAL A 310 -15.54 13.11 8.44
N VAL A 311 -16.05 12.67 7.30
CA VAL A 311 -16.69 13.50 6.28
C VAL A 311 -18.13 13.06 6.04
N GLN A 312 -18.93 13.93 5.45
CA GLN A 312 -20.28 13.57 5.05
C GLN A 312 -20.25 12.46 4.00
N THR A 313 -21.05 11.42 4.20
CA THR A 313 -21.27 10.39 3.17
C THR A 313 -22.09 10.96 2.01
N SER A 314 -22.09 10.28 0.87
CA SER A 314 -22.82 10.71 -0.32
C SER A 314 -24.35 10.81 -0.12
N ASP A 315 -24.88 10.10 0.85
CA ASP A 315 -26.30 10.09 1.22
C ASP A 315 -26.68 11.13 2.30
N GLY A 316 -25.69 11.82 2.88
CA GLY A 316 -25.91 12.89 3.84
C GLY A 316 -26.31 12.45 5.25
N LEU A 317 -26.09 11.18 5.62
CA LEU A 317 -26.58 10.62 6.88
C LEU A 317 -25.59 10.68 8.05
N ILE A 318 -24.40 11.23 7.88
CA ILE A 318 -23.47 11.42 9.01
C ILE A 318 -23.96 12.61 9.85
N PRO A 319 -24.14 12.42 11.18
CA PRO A 319 -24.52 13.50 12.08
C PRO A 319 -23.53 14.67 12.05
N ALA A 320 -24.03 15.89 12.06
CA ALA A 320 -23.23 17.10 11.89
C ALA A 320 -22.17 17.29 13.00
N ASP A 321 -22.45 16.83 14.21
CA ASP A 321 -21.55 16.89 15.35
C ASP A 321 -20.33 15.95 15.26
N LEU A 322 -20.36 15.00 14.33
CA LEU A 322 -19.24 14.07 14.09
C LEU A 322 -18.36 14.51 12.91
N ILE A 323 -18.88 15.36 12.01
CA ILE A 323 -18.14 15.81 10.82
C ILE A 323 -16.91 16.61 11.23
N GLY A 324 -15.76 16.27 10.61
CA GLY A 324 -14.46 16.89 10.88
C GLY A 324 -13.72 16.31 12.09
N MET A 325 -14.33 15.37 12.83
CA MET A 325 -13.62 14.68 13.91
C MET A 325 -12.57 13.70 13.36
N GLU A 326 -11.43 13.67 14.01
CA GLU A 326 -10.43 12.60 13.78
C GLU A 326 -11.03 11.24 14.19
N ARG A 327 -10.72 10.18 13.46
CA ARG A 327 -11.37 8.85 13.59
C ARG A 327 -11.43 8.30 15.01
N PHE A 328 -10.37 8.48 15.85
CA PHE A 328 -10.38 7.99 17.23
C PHE A 328 -11.20 8.88 18.16
N ALA A 329 -11.27 10.18 17.90
CA ALA A 329 -12.19 11.06 18.59
C ALA A 329 -13.64 10.73 18.22
N ALA A 330 -13.93 10.47 16.95
CA ALA A 330 -15.22 10.00 16.48
C ALA A 330 -15.61 8.66 17.11
N ARG A 331 -14.67 7.71 17.27
CA ARG A 331 -14.88 6.44 17.99
C ARG A 331 -15.43 6.69 19.39
N ALA A 332 -14.76 7.54 20.16
CA ALA A 332 -15.19 7.86 21.52
C ALA A 332 -16.58 8.54 21.53
N ALA A 333 -16.86 9.42 20.58
CA ALA A 333 -18.15 10.10 20.46
C ALA A 333 -19.27 9.11 20.09
N VAL A 334 -19.07 8.22 19.14
CA VAL A 334 -20.03 7.18 18.76
C VAL A 334 -20.34 6.25 19.92
N VAL A 335 -19.33 5.76 20.66
CA VAL A 335 -19.56 4.91 21.85
C VAL A 335 -20.39 5.64 22.88
N LYS A 336 -20.11 6.91 23.15
CA LYS A 336 -20.88 7.74 24.07
C LYS A 336 -22.34 7.90 23.62
N GLN A 337 -22.59 8.13 22.32
CA GLN A 337 -23.94 8.24 21.79
C GLN A 337 -24.70 6.90 21.88
N MET A 338 -24.05 5.78 21.51
CA MET A 338 -24.62 4.43 21.62
C MET A 338 -25.02 4.09 23.07
N LYS A 339 -24.19 4.47 24.03
CA LYS A 339 -24.50 4.31 25.45
C LYS A 339 -25.69 5.15 25.88
N ALA A 340 -25.73 6.43 25.49
CA ALA A 340 -26.82 7.33 25.83
C ALA A 340 -28.17 6.89 25.25
N LEU A 341 -28.15 6.29 24.04
CA LEU A 341 -29.33 5.76 23.36
C LEU A 341 -29.74 4.37 23.85
N GLY A 342 -28.95 3.72 24.75
CA GLY A 342 -29.26 2.40 25.30
C GLY A 342 -28.92 1.22 24.38
N PHE A 343 -28.16 1.47 23.31
CA PHE A 343 -27.76 0.44 22.34
C PHE A 343 -26.41 -0.22 22.65
N LEU A 344 -25.62 0.33 23.57
CA LEU A 344 -24.40 -0.31 24.04
C LEU A 344 -24.73 -1.48 24.98
N VAL A 345 -24.16 -2.66 24.70
CA VAL A 345 -24.25 -3.83 25.57
C VAL A 345 -23.03 -3.84 26.47
N PRO A 346 -23.17 -3.70 27.80
CA PRO A 346 -22.03 -3.71 28.69
C PRO A 346 -21.38 -5.10 28.77
N HIS A 347 -20.06 -5.11 28.87
CA HIS A 347 -19.29 -6.31 29.17
C HIS A 347 -19.20 -6.51 30.70
N ILE A 348 -19.70 -7.62 31.18
CA ILE A 348 -19.75 -7.92 32.61
C ILE A 348 -18.50 -8.71 33.00
N ILE A 349 -17.74 -8.18 33.94
CA ILE A 349 -16.60 -8.87 34.56
C ILE A 349 -16.85 -9.07 36.06
N LYS A 350 -16.11 -9.97 36.68
CA LYS A 350 -16.05 -10.08 38.16
C LYS A 350 -14.78 -9.37 38.63
N ASN A 351 -14.97 -8.39 39.52
CA ASN A 351 -13.86 -7.69 40.16
C ASN A 351 -13.13 -8.61 41.16
N LYS A 352 -12.07 -8.09 41.80
CA LYS A 352 -11.26 -8.86 42.76
C LYS A 352 -12.04 -9.35 44.00
N ASP A 353 -13.14 -8.70 44.30
CA ASP A 353 -14.02 -8.99 45.42
C ASP A 353 -15.17 -9.93 45.05
N GLY A 354 -15.22 -10.34 43.75
CA GLY A 354 -16.23 -11.25 43.21
C GLY A 354 -17.54 -10.57 42.83
N GLU A 355 -17.62 -9.24 42.88
CA GLU A 355 -18.77 -8.46 42.46
C GLU A 355 -18.78 -8.23 40.97
N GLU A 356 -19.97 -8.15 40.39
CA GLU A 356 -20.13 -7.85 38.95
C GLU A 356 -19.86 -6.37 38.68
N GLU A 357 -18.96 -6.12 37.74
CA GLU A 357 -18.63 -4.79 37.23
C GLU A 357 -18.95 -4.72 35.73
N ALA A 358 -19.66 -3.67 35.34
CA ALA A 358 -20.06 -3.43 33.96
C ALA A 358 -19.07 -2.48 33.30
N LEU A 359 -18.36 -2.97 32.28
CA LEU A 359 -17.48 -2.17 31.42
C LEU A 359 -18.20 -1.80 30.11
N ASP A 360 -17.86 -0.64 29.54
CA ASP A 360 -18.42 -0.20 28.26
C ASP A 360 -17.88 -1.03 27.07
N ALA A 361 -16.81 -1.77 27.26
CA ALA A 361 -16.18 -2.60 26.23
C ALA A 361 -15.44 -3.79 26.84
N GLU A 362 -15.34 -4.87 26.07
CA GLU A 362 -14.52 -6.04 26.39
C GLU A 362 -13.04 -5.73 26.07
N PRO A 363 -12.12 -5.76 27.07
CA PRO A 363 -10.70 -5.55 26.81
C PRO A 363 -10.12 -6.71 25.98
N ARG A 364 -9.38 -6.38 24.92
CA ARG A 364 -8.69 -7.38 24.08
C ARG A 364 -7.36 -6.86 23.57
N THR A 365 -6.44 -7.79 23.29
CA THR A 365 -5.26 -7.51 22.45
C THR A 365 -5.69 -7.62 21.00
N ILE A 366 -5.42 -6.58 20.21
CA ILE A 366 -5.82 -6.47 18.80
C ILE A 366 -4.56 -6.35 17.95
N GLN A 367 -4.52 -7.11 16.88
CA GLN A 367 -3.51 -6.96 15.81
C GLN A 367 -3.88 -5.73 14.97
N THR A 368 -3.09 -4.67 15.09
CA THR A 368 -3.37 -3.39 14.43
C THR A 368 -2.33 -3.09 13.36
N PRO A 369 -2.74 -2.77 12.12
CA PRO A 369 -1.82 -2.44 11.04
C PRO A 369 -1.27 -1.01 11.19
N PHE A 370 0.05 -0.87 11.07
CA PHE A 370 0.76 0.42 11.08
C PHE A 370 1.57 0.56 9.79
N GLY A 371 1.66 1.76 9.26
CA GLY A 371 2.60 2.07 8.18
C GLY A 371 4.04 2.08 8.71
N ASP A 372 4.95 1.35 8.08
CA ASP A 372 6.36 1.23 8.48
C ASP A 372 7.09 2.59 8.44
N ARG A 373 6.69 3.47 7.53
CA ARG A 373 7.27 4.81 7.33
C ARG A 373 6.53 5.89 8.10
N GLY A 374 5.19 5.92 8.01
CA GLY A 374 4.36 6.92 8.68
C GLY A 374 4.29 6.71 10.19
N GLY A 375 4.39 5.46 10.65
CA GLY A 375 4.32 5.07 12.06
C GLY A 375 2.93 5.25 12.66
N VAL A 376 1.89 5.42 11.84
CA VAL A 376 0.50 5.59 12.24
C VAL A 376 -0.35 4.38 11.87
N VAL A 377 -1.47 4.22 12.53
CA VAL A 377 -2.45 3.17 12.18
C VAL A 377 -2.97 3.43 10.76
N ILE A 378 -2.90 2.40 9.92
CA ILE A 378 -3.40 2.41 8.55
C ILE A 378 -4.93 2.51 8.55
N GLU A 379 -5.48 3.20 7.56
CA GLU A 379 -6.90 3.24 7.27
C GLU A 379 -7.18 2.45 5.98
N PRO A 380 -7.97 1.35 6.03
CA PRO A 380 -8.56 0.80 4.81
C PRO A 380 -9.43 1.87 4.16
N TRP A 381 -9.03 2.36 2.99
CA TRP A 381 -9.68 3.50 2.34
C TRP A 381 -10.06 3.18 0.90
N LEU A 382 -11.32 3.44 0.57
CA LEU A 382 -11.87 3.17 -0.74
C LEU A 382 -11.56 4.33 -1.70
N THR A 383 -10.70 4.07 -2.68
CA THR A 383 -10.27 5.10 -3.63
C THR A 383 -9.92 4.51 -5.00
N ASP A 384 -9.95 5.36 -6.02
CA ASP A 384 -9.49 5.00 -7.36
C ASP A 384 -7.98 4.95 -7.41
N GLN A 385 -7.42 3.82 -7.84
CA GLN A 385 -5.99 3.59 -7.95
C GLN A 385 -5.64 2.88 -9.26
N TRP A 386 -4.37 2.90 -9.63
CA TRP A 386 -3.83 2.18 -10.76
C TRP A 386 -3.27 0.83 -10.32
N TYR A 387 -3.72 -0.22 -10.99
CA TYR A 387 -3.34 -1.60 -10.68
C TYR A 387 -2.67 -2.28 -11.87
N VAL A 388 -1.69 -3.13 -11.56
CA VAL A 388 -1.11 -4.10 -12.49
C VAL A 388 -1.77 -5.46 -12.26
N ASN A 389 -2.19 -6.12 -13.34
CA ASN A 389 -2.63 -7.51 -13.30
C ASN A 389 -1.43 -8.44 -13.10
N ALA A 390 -1.00 -8.55 -11.84
CA ALA A 390 0.18 -9.31 -11.46
C ALA A 390 -0.03 -10.82 -11.64
N GLU A 391 -1.26 -11.32 -11.51
CA GLU A 391 -1.60 -12.73 -11.73
C GLU A 391 -1.25 -13.16 -13.16
N GLU A 392 -1.63 -12.38 -14.16
CA GLU A 392 -1.31 -12.68 -15.56
C GLU A 392 0.21 -12.62 -15.80
N LEU A 393 0.86 -11.59 -15.26
CA LEU A 393 2.31 -11.42 -15.40
C LEU A 393 3.12 -12.51 -14.68
N ALA A 394 2.62 -13.10 -13.62
CA ALA A 394 3.29 -14.15 -12.85
C ALA A 394 3.39 -15.50 -13.60
N LYS A 395 2.54 -15.74 -14.60
CA LYS A 395 2.48 -17.01 -15.33
C LYS A 395 3.82 -17.36 -16.02
N ALA A 396 4.40 -16.39 -16.72
CA ALA A 396 5.65 -16.61 -17.45
C ALA A 396 6.87 -16.83 -16.54
N PRO A 397 7.11 -16.05 -15.45
CA PRO A 397 8.15 -16.36 -14.46
C PRO A 397 7.99 -17.71 -13.80
N MET A 398 6.77 -18.10 -13.39
CA MET A 398 6.52 -19.42 -12.82
C MET A 398 6.86 -20.56 -13.81
N ALA A 399 6.50 -20.40 -15.08
CA ALA A 399 6.87 -21.36 -16.11
C ALA A 399 8.39 -21.47 -16.28
N ALA A 400 9.09 -20.32 -16.27
CA ALA A 400 10.55 -20.28 -16.40
C ALA A 400 11.30 -20.98 -15.25
N VAL A 401 10.76 -20.93 -14.03
CA VAL A 401 11.32 -21.69 -12.90
C VAL A 401 10.97 -23.18 -13.01
N ARG A 402 9.74 -23.52 -13.40
CA ARG A 402 9.34 -24.94 -13.56
C ARG A 402 10.12 -25.68 -14.65
N ASP A 403 10.47 -25.01 -15.73
CA ASP A 403 11.19 -25.58 -16.87
C ASP A 403 12.73 -25.42 -16.78
N GLY A 404 13.25 -24.83 -15.68
CA GLY A 404 14.67 -24.71 -15.39
C GLY A 404 15.40 -23.62 -16.15
N ARG A 405 14.70 -22.68 -16.81
CA ARG A 405 15.32 -21.44 -17.38
C ARG A 405 15.74 -20.46 -16.29
N ILE A 406 15.13 -20.56 -15.13
CA ILE A 406 15.49 -19.80 -13.92
C ILE A 406 15.66 -20.80 -12.78
N ASP A 407 16.81 -20.77 -12.13
CA ASP A 407 17.10 -21.53 -10.93
C ASP A 407 17.00 -20.66 -9.69
N ILE A 408 16.24 -21.11 -8.70
CA ILE A 408 16.20 -20.49 -7.37
C ILE A 408 17.27 -21.13 -6.48
N VAL A 409 18.24 -20.33 -6.05
CA VAL A 409 19.38 -20.81 -5.24
C VAL A 409 19.37 -20.16 -3.86
N PRO A 410 19.36 -20.92 -2.75
CA PRO A 410 19.19 -22.38 -2.70
C PRO A 410 17.77 -22.82 -3.03
N LYS A 411 17.64 -24.03 -3.54
CA LYS A 411 16.37 -24.60 -4.04
C LYS A 411 15.23 -24.61 -3.00
N ALA A 412 15.56 -24.58 -1.72
CA ALA A 412 14.58 -24.52 -0.64
C ALA A 412 13.62 -23.30 -0.76
N TRP A 413 14.03 -22.22 -1.42
CA TRP A 413 13.23 -21.02 -1.62
C TRP A 413 12.25 -21.11 -2.80
N GLU A 414 12.30 -22.15 -3.64
CA GLU A 414 11.31 -22.36 -4.71
C GLU A 414 9.89 -22.43 -4.16
N LYS A 415 9.71 -23.11 -3.00
CA LYS A 415 8.40 -23.20 -2.36
C LYS A 415 7.84 -21.81 -1.99
N THR A 416 8.69 -20.95 -1.44
CA THR A 416 8.33 -19.57 -1.10
C THR A 416 7.98 -18.77 -2.35
N PHE A 417 8.80 -18.89 -3.41
CA PHE A 417 8.54 -18.24 -4.70
C PHE A 417 7.17 -18.63 -5.27
N PHE A 418 6.86 -19.93 -5.36
CA PHE A 418 5.59 -20.39 -5.91
C PHE A 418 4.41 -19.99 -5.04
N ASN A 419 4.55 -20.05 -3.70
CA ASN A 419 3.48 -19.62 -2.80
C ASN A 419 3.13 -18.14 -3.00
N TRP A 420 4.13 -17.27 -3.21
CA TRP A 420 3.89 -15.87 -3.52
C TRP A 420 3.27 -15.66 -4.89
N MET A 421 3.79 -16.31 -5.93
CA MET A 421 3.34 -16.12 -7.31
C MET A 421 1.96 -16.70 -7.59
N GLU A 422 1.61 -17.83 -6.97
CA GLU A 422 0.31 -18.49 -7.13
C GLU A 422 -0.82 -17.74 -6.38
N ASN A 423 -0.48 -16.96 -5.36
CA ASN A 423 -1.43 -16.18 -4.57
C ASN A 423 -1.26 -14.66 -4.76
N ILE A 424 -0.58 -14.25 -5.84
CA ILE A 424 -0.26 -12.83 -6.05
C ILE A 424 -1.54 -12.03 -6.32
N GLN A 425 -1.67 -10.91 -5.61
CA GLN A 425 -2.79 -10.00 -5.77
C GLN A 425 -2.48 -8.90 -6.80
N PRO A 426 -3.49 -8.24 -7.37
CA PRO A 426 -3.28 -7.06 -8.21
C PRO A 426 -2.44 -6.01 -7.48
N TRP A 427 -1.35 -5.59 -8.11
CA TRP A 427 -0.41 -4.66 -7.50
C TRP A 427 -0.81 -3.21 -7.72
N CYS A 428 -1.11 -2.48 -6.63
CA CYS A 428 -1.33 -1.04 -6.67
C CYS A 428 -0.01 -0.30 -6.92
N VAL A 429 0.13 0.35 -8.08
CA VAL A 429 1.36 1.07 -8.47
C VAL A 429 1.27 2.57 -8.29
N SER A 430 0.09 3.12 -8.05
CA SER A 430 -0.07 4.56 -7.81
C SER A 430 0.25 4.95 -6.37
N ARG A 431 0.89 6.11 -6.22
CA ARG A 431 1.19 6.76 -4.94
C ARG A 431 0.88 8.26 -5.08
N GLN A 432 0.35 8.86 -4.03
CA GLN A 432 -0.01 10.28 -4.01
C GLN A 432 1.17 11.13 -3.51
N LEU A 433 2.36 10.84 -4.03
CA LEU A 433 3.61 11.52 -3.71
C LEU A 433 3.92 12.62 -4.74
N TRP A 434 4.72 13.58 -4.34
CA TRP A 434 5.27 14.57 -5.27
C TRP A 434 6.56 14.09 -5.93
N TRP A 435 7.33 13.28 -5.20
CA TRP A 435 8.57 12.66 -5.66
C TRP A 435 8.32 11.27 -6.26
N GLY A 436 8.69 11.07 -7.51
CA GLY A 436 8.55 9.81 -8.24
C GLY A 436 8.16 10.01 -9.69
N HIS A 437 8.07 8.92 -10.44
CA HIS A 437 7.58 8.92 -11.82
C HIS A 437 6.11 9.32 -11.87
N ARG A 438 5.77 10.23 -12.77
CA ARG A 438 4.36 10.61 -12.98
C ARG A 438 3.69 9.57 -13.85
N ILE A 439 2.52 9.09 -13.41
CA ILE A 439 1.67 8.24 -14.23
C ILE A 439 1.26 9.02 -15.50
N PRO A 440 1.50 8.48 -16.70
CA PRO A 440 1.25 9.17 -17.96
C PRO A 440 -0.24 9.09 -18.35
N ALA A 441 -1.11 9.60 -17.47
CA ALA A 441 -2.55 9.61 -17.62
C ALA A 441 -3.08 11.06 -17.61
N TRP A 442 -3.93 11.38 -18.56
CA TRP A 442 -4.60 12.66 -18.69
C TRP A 442 -6.11 12.45 -18.57
N TYR A 443 -6.75 13.37 -17.87
CA TYR A 443 -8.18 13.34 -17.62
C TYR A 443 -8.84 14.46 -18.39
N GLY A 444 -9.93 14.18 -19.10
CA GLY A 444 -10.63 15.19 -19.87
C GLY A 444 -11.90 14.66 -20.51
N ILE A 445 -12.70 15.57 -21.05
CA ILE A 445 -13.89 15.23 -21.83
C ILE A 445 -13.40 14.81 -23.21
N ALA A 446 -13.75 13.60 -23.64
CA ALA A 446 -13.53 13.20 -25.03
C ALA A 446 -14.35 14.14 -25.94
N ARG A 447 -13.69 14.96 -26.71
CA ARG A 447 -14.37 15.62 -27.83
C ARG A 447 -14.58 14.57 -28.92
N GLU A 448 -15.76 13.98 -28.99
CA GLU A 448 -16.18 13.37 -30.24
C GLU A 448 -16.22 14.47 -31.26
N ILE A 449 -15.66 14.20 -32.45
CA ILE A 449 -15.94 15.00 -33.65
C ILE A 449 -17.42 14.77 -33.90
N ILE A 450 -18.26 15.66 -33.36
CA ILE A 450 -19.69 15.65 -33.66
C ILE A 450 -19.75 16.03 -35.14
N ASP A 451 -20.09 15.08 -36.00
CA ASP A 451 -20.51 15.38 -37.33
C ASP A 451 -21.70 16.35 -37.24
N PRO A 452 -21.59 17.59 -37.76
CA PRO A 452 -22.67 18.57 -37.64
C PRO A 452 -24.00 18.11 -38.22
N ALA A 453 -24.01 17.03 -38.99
CA ALA A 453 -25.18 16.45 -39.65
C ALA A 453 -25.96 15.45 -38.77
N THR A 454 -25.37 14.96 -37.68
CA THR A 454 -26.02 14.01 -36.77
C THR A 454 -25.86 14.50 -35.32
N ALA A 455 -26.82 15.29 -34.84
CA ALA A 455 -26.89 15.70 -33.44
C ALA A 455 -27.20 14.47 -32.54
N PHE A 456 -26.20 13.68 -32.23
CA PHE A 456 -26.30 12.64 -31.20
C PHE A 456 -25.86 13.22 -29.85
N SER A 457 -26.78 13.22 -28.88
CA SER A 457 -26.42 13.43 -27.46
C SER A 457 -25.74 12.16 -26.94
N TYR A 458 -24.45 12.25 -26.58
CA TYR A 458 -23.72 11.15 -25.96
C TYR A 458 -23.97 11.15 -24.45
N GLU A 459 -24.65 10.14 -23.95
CA GLU A 459 -24.77 9.82 -22.51
C GLU A 459 -23.62 8.87 -22.09
N GLY A 460 -22.37 9.36 -22.12
CA GLY A 460 -21.20 8.64 -21.61
C GLY A 460 -20.63 9.32 -20.35
N PRO A 461 -19.71 8.68 -19.61
CA PRO A 461 -19.08 9.32 -18.45
C PRO A 461 -18.44 10.63 -18.86
N ALA A 462 -18.70 11.69 -18.09
CA ALA A 462 -18.27 13.05 -18.38
C ALA A 462 -16.73 13.22 -18.45
N GLU A 463 -16.00 12.28 -17.89
CA GLU A 463 -14.55 12.28 -17.83
C GLU A 463 -13.97 10.96 -18.41
N ARG A 464 -13.04 11.08 -19.36
CA ARG A 464 -12.27 9.94 -19.88
C ARG A 464 -10.82 10.03 -19.43
N VAL A 465 -10.19 8.87 -19.28
CA VAL A 465 -8.75 8.76 -18.99
C VAL A 465 -8.03 8.38 -20.28
N PHE A 466 -7.00 9.15 -20.62
CA PHE A 466 -6.14 8.93 -21.77
C PHE A 466 -4.74 8.61 -21.28
N VAL A 467 -4.19 7.46 -21.70
CA VAL A 467 -2.83 7.05 -21.35
C VAL A 467 -1.97 7.11 -22.62
N ALA A 468 -0.89 7.88 -22.58
CA ALA A 468 -0.02 8.10 -23.71
C ALA A 468 1.42 8.40 -23.27
N HIS A 469 2.38 8.42 -24.19
CA HIS A 469 3.78 8.71 -23.86
C HIS A 469 4.00 10.18 -23.45
N ASN A 470 3.21 11.08 -23.97
CA ASN A 470 3.27 12.52 -23.68
C ASN A 470 1.93 13.19 -23.97
N ALA A 471 1.78 14.45 -23.54
CA ALA A 471 0.55 15.22 -23.72
C ALA A 471 0.20 15.51 -25.21
N THR A 472 1.16 15.42 -26.11
CA THR A 472 0.93 15.65 -27.55
C THR A 472 0.22 14.46 -28.19
N ASP A 473 0.47 13.24 -27.70
CA ASP A 473 -0.13 12.01 -28.22
C ASP A 473 -1.60 11.85 -27.77
N VAL A 474 -2.08 12.68 -26.85
CA VAL A 474 -3.47 12.70 -26.32
C VAL A 474 -4.39 13.64 -27.13
N ARG A 475 -3.84 14.49 -28.00
CA ARG A 475 -4.58 15.54 -28.72
C ARG A 475 -5.22 15.05 -30.02
#